data_7c51a8507753d2a0eab881d3a12d97d9
#
_entry.id   7c51a8507753d2a0eab881d3a12d97d9
#
_cell.length_a   1.000
_cell.length_b   1.000
_cell.length_c   1.000
_cell.angle_alpha   90.00
_cell.angle_beta   90.00
_cell.angle_gamma   90.00
#
_symmetry.space_group_name_H-M   'P 1'
#
loop_
_entity.id
_entity.type
_entity.pdbx_description
1 polymer ?
#
loop_
_entity_poly.entity_id
_entity_poly.type
_entity_poly.pdbx_seq_one_letter_code
_entity_poly.pdbx_strand_id
1 'polypeptide(L)' 'DPHYNSALIECYSYLGYYYLLAIENPALKAEAMANKEKSKEYWSKILAIDSTNATAKRALDGIK' A
#
# COMPACT_ATOMS: atom_id res chain seq x y z
N ASP A 1 20.80 -2.22 6.43
CA ASP A 1 21.29 -1.52 5.23
C ASP A 1 20.21 -0.55 4.75
N PRO A 2 20.49 0.78 4.78
CA PRO A 2 19.53 1.79 4.34
C PRO A 2 19.06 1.61 2.89
N HIS A 3 19.94 1.12 2.01
CA HIS A 3 19.57 0.87 0.62
C HIS A 3 18.57 -0.26 0.49
N TYR A 4 18.73 -1.30 1.31
CA TYR A 4 17.80 -2.43 1.31
C TYR A 4 16.40 -1.97 1.76
N ASN A 5 16.34 -1.18 2.83
CA ASN A 5 15.07 -0.67 3.33
C ASN A 5 14.41 0.26 2.31
N SER A 6 15.18 1.12 1.65
CA SER A 6 14.64 1.99 0.60
C SER A 6 14.06 1.19 -0.56
N ALA A 7 14.76 0.13 -0.96
CA ALA A 7 14.27 -0.74 -2.03
C ALA A 7 12.97 -1.45 -1.64
N LEU A 8 12.89 -1.93 -0.39
CA LEU A 8 11.67 -2.56 0.11
C LEU A 8 10.49 -1.59 0.12
N ILE A 9 10.72 -0.37 0.62
CA ILE A 9 9.68 0.66 0.65
C ILE A 9 9.17 0.94 -0.76
N GLU A 10 10.07 1.06 -1.72
CA GLU A 10 9.71 1.30 -3.11
C GLU A 10 8.87 0.16 -3.68
N CYS A 11 9.29 -1.09 -3.48
CA CYS A 11 8.55 -2.26 -3.93
C CYS A 11 7.16 -2.34 -3.29
N TYR A 12 7.07 -2.13 -1.98
CA TYR A 12 5.80 -2.17 -1.29
C TYR A 12 4.88 -1.02 -1.72
N SER A 13 5.46 0.15 -2.04
CA SER A 13 4.69 1.27 -2.56
C SER A 13 4.04 0.93 -3.89
N TYR A 14 4.77 0.29 -4.80
CA TYR A 14 4.21 -0.16 -6.08
C TYR A 14 3.06 -1.12 -5.87
N LEU A 15 3.24 -2.10 -4.98
CA LEU A 15 2.19 -3.08 -4.70
C LEU A 15 0.99 -2.41 -4.01
N GLY A 16 1.24 -1.51 -3.07
CA GLY A 16 0.17 -0.76 -2.42
C GLY A 16 -0.66 0.04 -3.41
N TYR A 17 0.00 0.76 -4.33
CA TYR A 17 -0.67 1.52 -5.38
C TYR A 17 -1.42 0.61 -6.36
N TYR A 18 -0.82 -0.51 -6.73
CA TYR A 18 -1.47 -1.46 -7.62
C TYR A 18 -2.83 -1.89 -7.07
N TYR A 19 -2.87 -2.31 -5.81
CA TYR A 19 -4.13 -2.73 -5.22
C TYR A 19 -5.07 -1.56 -4.95
N LEU A 20 -4.54 -0.38 -4.68
CA LEU A 20 -5.35 0.82 -4.51
C LEU A 20 -6.11 1.16 -5.79
N LEU A 21 -5.41 1.11 -6.94
CA LEU A 21 -6.04 1.33 -8.24
C LEU A 21 -7.06 0.22 -8.55
N ALA A 22 -6.78 -1.01 -8.15
CA ALA A 22 -7.69 -2.12 -8.36
C ALA A 22 -9.02 -1.93 -7.60
N ILE A 23 -9.00 -1.28 -6.44
CA ILE A 23 -10.22 -0.98 -5.69
C ILE A 23 -11.17 -0.11 -6.52
N GLU A 24 -10.63 0.83 -7.26
CA GLU A 24 -11.40 1.79 -8.06
C GLU A 24 -11.82 1.25 -9.41
N ASN A 25 -11.31 0.09 -9.81
CA ASN A 25 -11.61 -0.50 -11.11
C ASN A 25 -12.96 -1.21 -11.09
N PRO A 26 -13.96 -0.74 -11.87
CA PRO A 26 -15.31 -1.35 -11.86
C PRO A 26 -15.30 -2.82 -12.29
N ALA A 27 -14.34 -3.24 -13.12
CA ALA A 27 -14.22 -4.64 -13.54
C ALA A 27 -13.82 -5.56 -12.40
N LEU A 28 -13.21 -5.01 -11.34
CA LEU A 28 -12.73 -5.76 -10.18
C LEU A 28 -13.56 -5.50 -8.93
N LYS A 29 -14.78 -4.99 -9.10
CA LYS A 29 -15.65 -4.62 -7.98
C LYS A 29 -15.88 -5.75 -6.98
N ALA A 30 -16.04 -6.98 -7.46
CA ALA A 30 -16.25 -8.14 -6.62
C ALA A 30 -15.06 -8.44 -5.70
N GLU A 31 -13.87 -7.97 -6.08
CA GLU A 31 -12.63 -8.21 -5.34
C GLU A 31 -12.18 -6.99 -4.54
N ALA A 32 -13.00 -5.95 -4.49
CA ALA A 32 -12.62 -4.67 -3.89
C ALA A 32 -12.20 -4.82 -2.42
N MET A 33 -12.91 -5.62 -1.64
CA MET A 33 -12.57 -5.81 -0.23
C MET A 33 -11.23 -6.52 -0.05
N ALA A 34 -10.98 -7.56 -0.84
CA ALA A 34 -9.71 -8.27 -0.79
C ALA A 34 -8.55 -7.37 -1.22
N ASN A 35 -8.77 -6.57 -2.28
CA ASN A 35 -7.75 -5.64 -2.75
C ASN A 35 -7.49 -4.53 -1.74
N LYS A 36 -8.52 -4.07 -1.05
CA LYS A 36 -8.40 -3.09 0.03
C LYS A 36 -7.50 -3.60 1.14
N GLU A 37 -7.74 -4.84 1.59
CA GLU A 37 -6.94 -5.45 2.64
C GLU A 37 -5.49 -5.62 2.23
N LYS A 38 -5.25 -6.03 0.98
CA LYS A 38 -3.89 -6.17 0.47
C LYS A 38 -3.16 -4.83 0.39
N SER A 39 -3.84 -3.80 -0.08
CA SER A 39 -3.25 -2.46 -0.13
C SER A 39 -2.86 -1.99 1.27
N LYS A 40 -3.76 -2.13 2.25
CA LYS A 40 -3.48 -1.77 3.65
C LYS A 40 -2.29 -2.54 4.20
N GLU A 41 -2.18 -3.82 3.87
CA GLU A 41 -1.07 -4.66 4.32
C GLU A 41 0.27 -4.11 3.84
N TYR A 42 0.37 -3.76 2.56
CA TYR A 42 1.62 -3.23 2.01
C TYR A 42 1.99 -1.88 2.60
N TRP A 43 1.03 -0.98 2.75
CA TRP A 43 1.29 0.31 3.38
C TRP A 43 1.68 0.16 4.85
N SER A 44 1.08 -0.79 5.56
CA SER A 44 1.46 -1.10 6.95
C SER A 44 2.88 -1.64 7.04
N LYS A 45 3.30 -2.47 6.08
CA LYS A 45 4.67 -2.96 6.02
C LYS A 45 5.68 -1.83 5.85
N ILE A 46 5.33 -0.83 5.06
CA ILE A 46 6.18 0.35 4.90
C ILE A 46 6.33 1.09 6.24
N LEU A 47 5.25 1.28 6.97
CA LEU A 47 5.30 1.95 8.27
C LEU A 47 6.06 1.14 9.31
N ALA A 48 6.13 -0.18 9.18
CA ALA A 48 6.96 -1.01 10.05
C ALA A 48 8.45 -0.80 9.81
N ILE A 49 8.82 -0.42 8.58
CA ILE A 49 10.22 -0.11 8.21
C ILE A 49 10.53 1.36 8.52
N ASP A 50 9.61 2.25 8.20
CA ASP A 50 9.77 3.69 8.38
C ASP A 50 8.44 4.29 8.87
N SER A 51 8.32 4.42 10.18
CA SER A 51 7.09 4.92 10.82
C SER A 51 6.75 6.36 10.47
N THR A 52 7.66 7.09 9.84
CA THR A 52 7.45 8.49 9.45
C THR A 52 7.06 8.65 7.98
N ASN A 53 6.88 7.55 7.25
CA ASN A 53 6.58 7.62 5.82
C ASN A 53 5.22 8.27 5.58
N ALA A 54 5.24 9.49 5.05
CA ALA A 54 4.02 10.29 4.85
C ALA A 54 3.11 9.68 3.79
N THR A 55 3.68 9.09 2.74
CA THR A 55 2.91 8.48 1.66
C THR A 55 2.08 7.31 2.18
N ALA A 56 2.70 6.44 2.99
CA ALA A 56 1.99 5.31 3.57
C ALA A 56 0.88 5.76 4.52
N LYS A 57 1.13 6.78 5.32
CA LYS A 57 0.12 7.33 6.22
C LYS A 57 -1.08 7.88 5.45
N ARG A 58 -0.83 8.64 4.37
CA ARG A 58 -1.90 9.17 3.53
C ARG A 58 -2.70 8.07 2.87
N ALA A 59 -2.01 7.07 2.36
CA ALA A 59 -2.66 5.95 1.69
C ALA A 59 -3.59 5.21 2.66
N LEU A 60 -3.12 4.93 3.86
CA LEU A 60 -3.93 4.26 4.88
C LEU A 60 -5.13 5.10 5.29
N ASP A 61 -4.94 6.42 5.43
CA ASP A 61 -6.05 7.32 5.74
C ASP A 61 -7.11 7.33 4.65
N GLY A 62 -6.70 7.26 3.40
CA GLY A 62 -7.60 7.28 2.26
C GLY A 62 -8.35 5.98 2.03
N ILE A 63 -7.85 4.87 2.55
CA ILE A 63 -8.45 3.54 2.32
C ILE A 63 -9.63 3.25 3.24
N LYS A 64 -9.81 3.91 4.29
CA LYS A 64 -10.83 3.64 5.32
C LYS A 64 -12.17 3.08 4.83
#